data_ab1f753b6b7b048e05a3f8425f5c97b8
#
_entry.id   ab1f753b6b7b048e05a3f8425f5c97b8
#
_cell.length_a   1.000
_cell.length_b   1.000
_cell.length_c   1.000
_cell.angle_alpha   90.00
_cell.angle_beta   90.00
_cell.angle_gamma   90.00
#
_symmetry.space_group_name_H-M   'P 1'
#
loop_
_entity.id
_entity.type
_entity.pdbx_description
1 polymer ?
#
loop_
_entity_poly.entity_id
_entity_poly.type
_entity_poly.pdbx_seq_one_letter_code
_entity_poly.pdbx_strand_id
1 'polypeptide(L)'
;MKDWLSGQGHEQLFLDFDPENGIPAGVDWEQRLYQELRRCQALLIVLTPAWLDSMWCRSELAIAREKGKAIFVVRVKPCAAGPLIPAIQEVDLTDDRDVALARLARGLKEHGLDPASAFDWRPGWPIYPGLAAFDVDDAAIYFGRSGESWQVVETLRRMRLQAIGSPKLLLITGASGSGKSSLTGAPSRCRALF
;
A
#
# COMPACT_ATOMS: atom_id res chain seq x y z
N MET A 1 -10.66 -7.37 -13.08
CA MET A 1 -9.80 -6.52 -12.24
C MET A 1 -8.33 -6.89 -12.40
N LYS A 2 -7.96 -8.17 -12.27
CA LYS A 2 -6.57 -8.62 -12.47
C LYS A 2 -6.03 -8.14 -13.81
N ASP A 3 -6.72 -8.45 -14.91
CA ASP A 3 -6.28 -8.08 -16.27
C ASP A 3 -6.10 -6.56 -16.46
N TRP A 4 -6.98 -5.77 -15.83
CA TRP A 4 -6.85 -4.32 -15.89
C TRP A 4 -5.59 -3.85 -15.12
N LEU A 5 -5.35 -4.37 -13.92
CA LEU A 5 -4.13 -4.05 -13.14
C LEU A 5 -2.87 -4.48 -13.89
N SER A 6 -2.86 -5.68 -14.48
CA SER A 6 -1.74 -6.15 -15.31
C SER A 6 -1.52 -5.25 -16.53
N GLY A 7 -2.59 -4.80 -17.17
CA GLY A 7 -2.55 -3.84 -18.26
C GLY A 7 -2.02 -2.45 -17.86
N GLN A 8 -2.10 -2.09 -16.57
CA GLN A 8 -1.47 -0.90 -16.01
C GLN A 8 -0.01 -1.12 -15.59
N GLY A 9 0.54 -2.34 -15.78
CA GLY A 9 1.93 -2.68 -15.45
C GLY A 9 2.12 -3.25 -14.04
N HIS A 10 1.05 -3.55 -13.30
CA HIS A 10 1.15 -4.24 -12.02
C HIS A 10 1.36 -5.73 -12.27
N GLU A 11 2.59 -6.22 -12.16
CA GLU A 11 2.95 -7.62 -12.41
C GLU A 11 2.85 -8.50 -11.16
N GLN A 12 3.10 -7.93 -9.97
CA GLN A 12 3.10 -8.66 -8.71
C GLN A 12 1.72 -8.63 -8.05
N LEU A 13 0.79 -9.38 -8.61
CA LEU A 13 -0.57 -9.52 -8.10
C LEU A 13 -0.73 -10.92 -7.46
N PHE A 14 -1.15 -10.95 -6.21
CA PHE A 14 -1.53 -12.18 -5.53
C PHE A 14 -3.06 -12.30 -5.47
N LEU A 15 -3.57 -13.43 -5.95
CA LEU A 15 -4.95 -13.87 -5.83
C LEU A 15 -4.93 -15.32 -5.35
N ASP A 16 -5.63 -15.60 -4.27
CA ASP A 16 -5.67 -16.94 -3.65
C ASP A 16 -6.19 -18.05 -4.60
N PHE A 17 -7.15 -17.72 -5.47
CA PHE A 17 -7.72 -18.63 -6.47
C PHE A 17 -7.03 -18.56 -7.85
N ASP A 18 -5.88 -17.91 -7.96
CA ASP A 18 -5.18 -17.84 -9.24
C ASP A 18 -4.64 -19.23 -9.63
N PRO A 19 -4.96 -19.76 -10.84
CA PRO A 19 -4.51 -21.09 -11.25
C PRO A 19 -2.98 -21.22 -11.33
N GLU A 20 -2.27 -20.13 -11.61
CA GLU A 20 -0.82 -20.14 -11.82
C GLU A 20 -0.05 -19.68 -10.58
N ASN A 21 -0.54 -18.63 -9.91
CA ASN A 21 0.17 -17.96 -8.82
C ASN A 21 -0.58 -17.98 -7.49
N GLY A 22 -1.71 -18.66 -7.42
CA GLY A 22 -2.51 -18.81 -6.21
C GLY A 22 -1.94 -19.82 -5.22
N ILE A 23 -2.76 -20.24 -4.28
CA ILE A 23 -2.36 -21.20 -3.24
C ILE A 23 -2.50 -22.61 -3.79
N PRO A 24 -1.38 -23.40 -3.87
CA PRO A 24 -1.44 -24.77 -4.36
C PRO A 24 -2.26 -25.69 -3.45
N ALA A 25 -2.85 -26.74 -4.02
CA ALA A 25 -3.51 -27.77 -3.24
C ALA A 25 -2.55 -28.43 -2.24
N GLY A 26 -3.01 -28.72 -1.03
CA GLY A 26 -2.21 -29.35 0.03
C GLY A 26 -1.30 -28.42 0.84
N VAL A 27 -1.27 -27.12 0.53
CA VAL A 27 -0.61 -26.10 1.34
C VAL A 27 -1.60 -25.59 2.39
N ASP A 28 -1.08 -25.26 3.58
CA ASP A 28 -1.84 -24.47 4.56
C ASP A 28 -2.15 -23.10 3.97
N TRP A 29 -3.37 -22.97 3.44
CA TRP A 29 -3.80 -21.78 2.72
C TRP A 29 -3.87 -20.56 3.64
N GLU A 30 -4.23 -20.73 4.92
CA GLU A 30 -4.31 -19.64 5.88
C GLU A 30 -2.94 -19.06 6.16
N GLN A 31 -1.95 -19.93 6.43
CA GLN A 31 -0.57 -19.50 6.65
C GLN A 31 -0.01 -18.80 5.40
N ARG A 32 -0.29 -19.32 4.21
CA ARG A 32 0.16 -18.73 2.96
C ARG A 32 -0.46 -17.36 2.73
N LEU A 33 -1.77 -17.23 2.92
CA LEU A 33 -2.48 -15.96 2.80
C LEU A 33 -1.92 -14.90 3.74
N TYR A 34 -1.65 -15.25 5.00
CA TYR A 34 -1.03 -14.34 5.97
C TYR A 34 0.38 -13.91 5.56
N GLN A 35 1.16 -14.80 4.96
CA GLN A 35 2.48 -14.44 4.43
C GLN A 35 2.38 -13.42 3.31
N GLU A 36 1.46 -13.60 2.37
CA GLU A 36 1.24 -12.67 1.28
C GLU A 36 0.69 -11.31 1.78
N LEU A 37 -0.24 -11.31 2.72
CA LEU A 37 -0.73 -10.09 3.37
C LEU A 37 0.39 -9.31 4.10
N ARG A 38 1.37 -10.01 4.67
CA ARG A 38 2.54 -9.34 5.26
C ARG A 38 3.45 -8.71 4.22
N ARG A 39 3.61 -9.36 3.07
CA ARG A 39 4.50 -8.93 1.98
C ARG A 39 3.89 -7.86 1.08
N CYS A 40 2.58 -7.91 0.86
CA CYS A 40 1.91 -6.98 -0.05
C CYS A 40 2.09 -5.51 0.41
N GLN A 41 2.07 -4.61 -0.54
CA GLN A 41 2.10 -3.17 -0.30
C GLN A 41 0.70 -2.61 -0.08
N ALA A 42 -0.28 -3.20 -0.73
CA ALA A 42 -1.67 -2.80 -0.64
C ALA A 42 -2.61 -4.01 -0.69
N LEU A 43 -3.79 -3.86 -0.11
CA LEU A 43 -4.92 -4.75 -0.25
C LEU A 43 -5.96 -4.08 -1.15
N LEU A 44 -6.37 -4.75 -2.23
CA LEU A 44 -7.47 -4.32 -3.07
C LEU A 44 -8.67 -5.25 -2.83
N ILE A 45 -9.72 -4.69 -2.28
CA ILE A 45 -10.97 -5.38 -1.97
C ILE A 45 -11.91 -5.26 -3.17
N VAL A 46 -12.30 -6.40 -3.74
CA VAL A 46 -13.36 -6.49 -4.76
C VAL A 46 -14.68 -6.69 -4.03
N LEU A 47 -15.35 -5.58 -3.73
CA LEU A 47 -16.54 -5.57 -2.88
C LEU A 47 -17.76 -6.15 -3.59
N THR A 48 -18.33 -7.19 -2.98
CA THR A 48 -19.55 -7.87 -3.39
C THR A 48 -20.34 -8.26 -2.15
N PRO A 49 -21.64 -8.62 -2.27
CA PRO A 49 -22.39 -9.21 -1.15
C PRO A 49 -21.67 -10.41 -0.54
N ALA A 50 -21.13 -11.33 -1.36
CA ALA A 50 -20.38 -12.49 -0.88
C ALA A 50 -19.13 -12.13 -0.10
N TRP A 51 -18.43 -11.04 -0.48
CA TRP A 51 -17.29 -10.53 0.28
C TRP A 51 -17.72 -10.08 1.68
N LEU A 52 -18.86 -9.39 1.80
CA LEU A 52 -19.40 -8.91 3.08
C LEU A 52 -19.78 -10.06 4.02
N ASP A 53 -20.25 -11.18 3.47
CA ASP A 53 -20.64 -12.35 4.25
C ASP A 53 -19.44 -13.23 4.64
N SER A 54 -18.29 -13.06 3.97
CA SER A 54 -17.10 -13.85 4.22
C SER A 54 -16.37 -13.41 5.50
N MET A 55 -16.26 -14.32 6.45
CA MET A 55 -15.46 -14.11 7.66
C MET A 55 -13.96 -13.94 7.32
N TRP A 56 -13.48 -14.68 6.33
CA TRP A 56 -12.08 -14.64 5.89
C TRP A 56 -11.71 -13.29 5.28
N CYS A 57 -12.50 -12.77 4.37
CA CYS A 57 -12.29 -11.47 3.77
C CYS A 57 -12.27 -10.33 4.82
N ARG A 58 -13.10 -10.46 5.86
CA ARG A 58 -13.07 -9.51 6.99
C ARG A 58 -11.81 -9.65 7.83
N SER A 59 -11.29 -10.85 8.00
CA SER A 59 -10.03 -11.10 8.70
C SER A 59 -8.84 -10.52 7.93
N GLU A 60 -8.80 -10.69 6.61
CA GLU A 60 -7.79 -10.07 5.73
C GLU A 60 -7.78 -8.56 5.86
N LEU A 61 -8.96 -7.94 5.84
CA LEU A 61 -9.09 -6.49 6.05
C LEU A 61 -8.56 -6.06 7.43
N ALA A 62 -8.88 -6.81 8.48
CA ALA A 62 -8.42 -6.52 9.83
C ALA A 62 -6.88 -6.58 9.93
N ILE A 63 -6.28 -7.62 9.35
CA ILE A 63 -4.82 -7.79 9.31
C ILE A 63 -4.16 -6.68 8.48
N ALA A 64 -4.70 -6.36 7.31
CA ALA A 64 -4.18 -5.28 6.48
C ALA A 64 -4.19 -3.93 7.21
N ARG A 65 -5.25 -3.65 7.97
CA ARG A 65 -5.35 -2.46 8.83
C ARG A 65 -4.33 -2.45 9.95
N GLU A 66 -4.21 -3.57 10.67
CA GLU A 66 -3.21 -3.72 11.73
C GLU A 66 -1.79 -3.48 11.21
N LYS A 67 -1.50 -3.95 10.00
CA LYS A 67 -0.20 -3.80 9.35
C LYS A 67 -0.02 -2.44 8.64
N GLY A 68 -1.00 -1.54 8.71
CA GLY A 68 -0.92 -0.22 8.06
C GLY A 68 -0.81 -0.29 6.54
N LYS A 69 -1.39 -1.31 5.91
CA LYS A 69 -1.38 -1.45 4.45
C LYS A 69 -2.30 -0.42 3.81
N ALA A 70 -1.95 0.03 2.60
CA ALA A 70 -2.89 0.78 1.78
C ALA A 70 -4.08 -0.12 1.41
N ILE A 71 -5.29 0.36 1.58
CA ILE A 71 -6.51 -0.42 1.30
C ILE A 71 -7.35 0.31 0.28
N PHE A 72 -7.65 -0.38 -0.82
CA PHE A 72 -8.52 0.11 -1.89
C PHE A 72 -9.79 -0.74 -1.92
N VAL A 73 -10.95 -0.10 -1.97
CA VAL A 73 -12.24 -0.77 -2.05
C VAL A 73 -12.87 -0.49 -3.40
N VAL A 74 -13.11 -1.53 -4.16
CA VAL A 74 -13.70 -1.46 -5.49
C VAL A 74 -15.01 -2.23 -5.49
N ARG A 75 -16.12 -1.51 -5.58
CA ARG A 75 -17.47 -2.10 -5.66
C ARG A 75 -17.74 -2.57 -7.08
N VAL A 76 -18.00 -3.86 -7.25
CA VAL A 76 -18.28 -4.48 -8.55
C VAL A 76 -19.72 -4.98 -8.66
N LYS A 77 -20.46 -5.04 -7.54
CA LYS A 77 -21.88 -5.36 -7.50
C LYS A 77 -22.59 -4.44 -6.52
N PRO A 78 -23.85 -4.09 -6.77
CA PRO A 78 -24.66 -3.30 -5.84
C PRO A 78 -24.70 -3.97 -4.46
N CYS A 79 -24.13 -3.32 -3.46
CA CYS A 79 -24.21 -3.72 -2.05
C CYS A 79 -23.95 -2.50 -1.18
N ALA A 80 -24.54 -2.48 0.00
CA ALA A 80 -24.22 -1.46 1.00
C ALA A 80 -22.88 -1.80 1.65
N ALA A 81 -21.96 -0.85 1.66
CA ALA A 81 -20.75 -1.00 2.46
C ALA A 81 -21.14 -1.19 3.93
N GLY A 82 -20.72 -2.28 4.52
CA GLY A 82 -20.99 -2.56 5.92
C GLY A 82 -20.17 -1.64 6.84
N PRO A 83 -20.43 -1.63 8.13
CA PRO A 83 -19.76 -0.78 9.12
C PRO A 83 -18.25 -0.98 9.19
N LEU A 84 -17.72 -2.02 8.55
CA LEU A 84 -16.29 -2.33 8.49
C LEU A 84 -15.50 -1.44 7.53
N ILE A 85 -16.17 -0.77 6.57
CA ILE A 85 -15.53 0.00 5.50
C ILE A 85 -15.81 1.53 5.55
N PRO A 86 -16.46 2.11 6.56
CA PRO A 86 -16.98 3.49 6.51
C PRO A 86 -15.89 4.58 6.40
N ALA A 87 -14.64 4.23 6.69
CA ALA A 87 -13.52 5.19 6.65
C ALA A 87 -12.73 5.15 5.35
N ILE A 88 -13.07 4.26 4.40
CA ILE A 88 -12.35 4.09 3.14
C ILE A 88 -13.24 4.55 2.00
N GLN A 89 -12.74 5.47 1.18
CA GLN A 89 -13.47 5.93 0.01
C GLN A 89 -13.51 4.82 -1.04
N GLU A 90 -14.70 4.40 -1.41
CA GLU A 90 -14.93 3.36 -2.39
C GLU A 90 -14.83 3.88 -3.83
N VAL A 91 -14.39 3.00 -4.72
CA VAL A 91 -14.47 3.16 -6.17
C VAL A 91 -15.61 2.29 -6.67
N ASP A 92 -16.65 2.88 -7.21
CA ASP A 92 -17.84 2.16 -7.69
C ASP A 92 -17.73 1.88 -9.19
N LEU A 93 -17.69 0.58 -9.56
CA LEU A 93 -17.65 0.12 -10.95
C LEU A 93 -19.05 -0.24 -11.48
N THR A 94 -20.10 -0.03 -10.71
CA THR A 94 -21.48 -0.36 -11.13
C THR A 94 -22.11 0.74 -11.97
N ASP A 95 -21.53 1.95 -11.95
CA ASP A 95 -21.98 3.11 -12.72
C ASP A 95 -21.04 3.36 -13.92
N ASP A 96 -20.24 4.40 -13.91
CA ASP A 96 -19.26 4.69 -14.94
C ASP A 96 -17.92 4.00 -14.66
N ARG A 97 -17.70 2.88 -15.35
CA ARG A 97 -16.52 2.04 -15.14
C ARG A 97 -15.21 2.76 -15.46
N ASP A 98 -15.17 3.57 -16.51
CA ASP A 98 -13.93 4.21 -16.96
C ASP A 98 -13.51 5.32 -16.02
N VAL A 99 -14.47 6.13 -15.58
CA VAL A 99 -14.25 7.15 -14.54
C VAL A 99 -13.81 6.52 -13.22
N ALA A 100 -14.44 5.42 -12.82
CA ALA A 100 -14.10 4.69 -11.61
C ALA A 100 -12.69 4.10 -11.67
N LEU A 101 -12.29 3.47 -12.78
CA LEU A 101 -10.95 2.94 -12.99
C LEU A 101 -9.89 4.04 -13.02
N ALA A 102 -10.18 5.19 -13.63
CA ALA A 102 -9.29 6.35 -13.59
C ALA A 102 -9.08 6.88 -12.15
N ARG A 103 -10.13 6.86 -11.31
CA ARG A 103 -10.01 7.19 -9.88
C ARG A 103 -9.14 6.19 -9.14
N LEU A 104 -9.31 4.88 -9.41
CA LEU A 104 -8.47 3.83 -8.84
C LEU A 104 -7.00 4.01 -9.23
N ALA A 105 -6.71 4.23 -10.51
CA ALA A 105 -5.35 4.47 -10.99
C ALA A 105 -4.70 5.66 -10.29
N ARG A 106 -5.44 6.77 -10.16
CA ARG A 106 -4.94 7.94 -9.42
C ARG A 106 -4.68 7.62 -7.96
N GLY A 107 -5.58 6.92 -7.28
CA GLY A 107 -5.39 6.50 -5.89
C GLY A 107 -4.16 5.59 -5.71
N LEU A 108 -3.96 4.64 -6.61
CA LEU A 108 -2.76 3.78 -6.62
C LEU A 108 -1.49 4.62 -6.76
N LYS A 109 -1.49 5.58 -7.67
CA LYS A 109 -0.37 6.51 -7.90
C LYS A 109 -0.07 7.38 -6.68
N GLU A 110 -1.09 7.96 -6.06
CA GLU A 110 -0.96 8.78 -4.84
C GLU A 110 -0.37 7.99 -3.66
N HIS A 111 -0.60 6.67 -3.62
CA HIS A 111 0.00 5.77 -2.64
C HIS A 111 1.35 5.20 -3.09
N GLY A 112 1.92 5.70 -4.19
CA GLY A 112 3.21 5.26 -4.71
C GLY A 112 3.21 3.82 -5.23
N LEU A 113 2.07 3.36 -5.70
CA LEU A 113 1.87 2.02 -6.28
C LEU A 113 1.81 2.08 -7.82
N ASP A 114 2.17 3.20 -8.42
CA ASP A 114 2.24 3.34 -9.88
C ASP A 114 3.48 2.60 -10.41
N PRO A 115 3.33 1.58 -11.27
CA PRO A 115 4.46 0.87 -11.88
C PRO A 115 5.37 1.80 -12.70
N ALA A 116 4.82 2.85 -13.30
CA ALA A 116 5.61 3.85 -14.02
C ALA A 116 6.49 4.72 -13.09
N SER A 117 6.21 4.72 -11.79
CA SER A 117 7.06 5.35 -10.79
C SER A 117 8.09 4.37 -10.19
N ALA A 118 8.21 3.16 -10.72
CA ALA A 118 9.28 2.25 -10.38
C ALA A 118 10.61 2.96 -10.70
N PHE A 119 11.44 3.11 -9.67
CA PHE A 119 12.73 3.78 -9.83
C PHE A 119 13.62 2.96 -10.74
N ASP A 120 14.24 3.61 -11.73
CA ASP A 120 15.28 2.99 -12.54
C ASP A 120 16.46 2.64 -11.64
N TRP A 121 16.62 1.34 -11.38
CA TRP A 121 17.81 0.85 -10.71
C TRP A 121 19.01 1.03 -11.61
N ARG A 122 20.03 1.75 -11.13
CA ARG A 122 21.27 1.91 -11.88
C ARG A 122 22.16 0.68 -11.71
N PRO A 123 22.46 -0.09 -12.79
CA PRO A 123 23.39 -1.20 -12.71
C PRO A 123 24.73 -0.78 -12.10
N GLY A 124 25.18 -1.51 -11.08
CA GLY A 124 26.43 -1.21 -10.37
C GLY A 124 26.27 -0.34 -9.10
N TRP A 125 25.09 0.14 -8.79
CA TRP A 125 24.85 0.81 -7.51
C TRP A 125 24.81 -0.22 -6.38
N PRO A 126 25.47 0.00 -5.24
CA PRO A 126 25.47 -0.95 -4.14
C PRO A 126 24.06 -1.07 -3.52
N ILE A 127 23.54 -2.30 -3.40
CA ILE A 127 22.25 -2.58 -2.79
C ILE A 127 22.22 -2.17 -1.31
N TYR A 128 23.39 -2.18 -0.68
CA TYR A 128 23.58 -1.76 0.71
C TYR A 128 24.59 -0.62 0.78
N PRO A 129 24.18 0.58 1.21
CA PRO A 129 25.07 1.74 1.31
C PRO A 129 26.06 1.63 2.48
N GLY A 130 26.15 0.50 3.16
CA GLY A 130 27.00 0.28 4.32
C GLY A 130 26.56 1.11 5.54
N LEU A 131 27.44 2.00 6.01
CA LEU A 131 27.14 2.91 7.13
C LEU A 131 26.45 4.21 6.67
N ALA A 132 26.35 4.47 5.38
CA ALA A 132 25.62 5.61 4.85
C ALA A 132 24.11 5.43 5.03
N ALA A 133 23.40 6.54 5.21
CA ALA A 133 21.96 6.51 5.20
C ALA A 133 21.47 6.35 3.75
N PHE A 134 20.34 5.64 3.59
CA PHE A 134 19.63 5.64 2.32
C PHE A 134 19.13 7.05 2.00
N ASP A 135 19.32 7.49 0.78
CA ASP A 135 18.84 8.77 0.26
C ASP A 135 17.65 8.57 -0.69
N VAL A 136 17.13 9.67 -1.23
CA VAL A 136 15.99 9.67 -2.18
C VAL A 136 16.29 8.80 -3.40
N ASP A 137 17.53 8.79 -3.86
CA ASP A 137 17.95 7.99 -5.02
C ASP A 137 18.00 6.49 -4.71
N ASP A 138 18.08 6.10 -3.44
CA ASP A 138 18.06 4.72 -2.98
C ASP A 138 16.64 4.17 -2.72
N ALA A 139 15.63 4.96 -3.03
CA ALA A 139 14.24 4.65 -2.71
C ALA A 139 13.76 3.31 -3.28
N ALA A 140 14.31 2.89 -4.44
CA ALA A 140 14.01 1.62 -5.09
C ALA A 140 14.42 0.39 -4.25
N ILE A 141 15.41 0.54 -3.37
CA ILE A 141 15.96 -0.55 -2.55
C ILE A 141 15.67 -0.38 -1.06
N TYR A 142 14.94 0.66 -0.67
CA TYR A 142 14.56 0.91 0.71
C TYR A 142 13.29 0.15 1.08
N PHE A 143 13.44 -1.05 1.64
CA PHE A 143 12.36 -1.96 2.01
C PHE A 143 12.25 -2.18 3.51
N GLY A 144 11.11 -2.70 3.96
CA GLY A 144 10.91 -3.21 5.31
C GLY A 144 10.43 -2.19 6.35
N ARG A 145 10.31 -0.90 6.00
CA ARG A 145 9.86 0.17 6.90
C ARG A 145 8.66 0.96 6.40
N SER A 146 7.81 0.32 5.64
CA SER A 146 6.63 0.99 5.07
C SER A 146 5.68 1.52 6.14
N GLY A 147 5.55 0.82 7.26
CA GLY A 147 4.70 1.25 8.39
C GLY A 147 5.20 2.51 9.05
N GLU A 148 6.49 2.58 9.38
CA GLU A 148 7.12 3.76 10.00
C GLU A 148 7.13 4.94 9.04
N SER A 149 7.43 4.70 7.76
CA SER A 149 7.37 5.73 6.71
C SER A 149 5.96 6.31 6.60
N TRP A 150 4.94 5.47 6.60
CA TRP A 150 3.55 5.90 6.60
C TRP A 150 3.19 6.75 7.84
N GLN A 151 3.61 6.32 9.03
CA GLN A 151 3.36 7.08 10.25
C GLN A 151 3.99 8.47 10.21
N VAL A 152 5.22 8.58 9.69
CA VAL A 152 5.90 9.87 9.51
C VAL A 152 5.12 10.77 8.56
N VAL A 153 4.74 10.24 7.38
CA VAL A 153 3.99 10.98 6.37
C VAL A 153 2.64 11.45 6.90
N GLU A 154 1.89 10.56 7.56
CA GLU A 154 0.59 10.89 8.12
C GLU A 154 0.69 11.94 9.24
N THR A 155 1.74 11.85 10.05
CA THR A 155 2.01 12.86 11.09
C THR A 155 2.31 14.22 10.45
N LEU A 156 3.14 14.27 9.42
CA LEU A 156 3.45 15.49 8.69
C LEU A 156 2.20 16.08 8.01
N ARG A 157 1.33 15.25 7.42
CA ARG A 157 0.04 15.68 6.87
C ARG A 157 -0.84 16.34 7.92
N ARG A 158 -0.99 15.70 9.08
CA ARG A 158 -1.78 16.27 10.20
C ARG A 158 -1.21 17.59 10.68
N MET A 159 0.11 17.66 10.82
CA MET A 159 0.78 18.91 11.21
C MET A 159 0.58 20.02 10.18
N ARG A 160 0.53 19.70 8.88
CA ARG A 160 0.27 20.66 7.82
C ARG A 160 -1.17 21.24 7.89
N LEU A 161 -2.13 20.42 8.29
CA LEU A 161 -3.54 20.81 8.42
C LEU A 161 -3.84 21.59 9.71
N GLN A 162 -2.91 21.65 10.66
CA GLN A 162 -3.06 22.42 11.89
C GLN A 162 -2.95 23.93 11.60
N ALA A 163 -3.59 24.72 12.47
CA ALA A 163 -3.68 26.17 12.33
C ALA A 163 -2.30 26.84 12.12
N ILE A 164 -2.27 27.87 11.28
CA ILE A 164 -1.10 28.70 11.04
C ILE A 164 -0.68 29.35 12.37
N GLY A 165 0.59 29.18 12.76
CA GLY A 165 1.14 29.75 13.99
C GLY A 165 1.52 28.72 15.07
N SER A 166 1.12 27.47 14.94
CA SER A 166 1.59 26.42 15.86
C SER A 166 2.99 25.95 15.46
N PRO A 167 3.91 25.74 16.42
CA PRO A 167 5.22 25.18 16.12
C PRO A 167 5.07 23.78 15.55
N LYS A 168 5.71 23.52 14.39
CA LYS A 168 5.64 22.24 13.69
C LYS A 168 6.99 21.54 13.82
N LEU A 169 7.12 20.66 14.79
CA LEU A 169 8.32 19.88 15.03
C LEU A 169 7.96 18.40 15.10
N LEU A 170 8.53 17.59 14.23
CA LEU A 170 8.49 16.13 14.31
C LEU A 170 9.86 15.64 14.77
N LEU A 171 9.90 15.02 15.95
CA LEU A 171 11.12 14.44 16.50
C LEU A 171 11.11 12.93 16.28
N ILE A 172 12.10 12.42 15.52
CA ILE A 172 12.30 10.99 15.31
C ILE A 172 13.43 10.52 16.22
N THR A 173 13.10 9.67 17.19
CA THR A 173 14.04 9.15 18.20
C THR A 173 14.26 7.65 18.00
N GLY A 174 15.39 7.15 18.47
CA GLY A 174 15.75 5.74 18.45
C GLY A 174 17.24 5.52 18.65
N ALA A 175 17.66 4.27 18.86
CA ALA A 175 19.05 3.90 19.06
C ALA A 175 19.95 4.30 17.89
N SER A 176 21.26 4.44 18.12
CA SER A 176 22.22 4.63 17.03
C SER A 176 22.17 3.45 16.06
N GLY A 177 22.28 3.71 14.76
CA GLY A 177 22.17 2.67 13.72
C GLY A 177 20.75 2.15 13.45
N SER A 178 19.70 2.65 14.13
CA SER A 178 18.33 2.20 13.93
C SER A 178 17.68 2.68 12.60
N GLY A 179 18.42 3.33 11.72
CA GLY A 179 17.97 3.75 10.39
C GLY A 179 17.09 5.02 10.39
N LYS A 180 17.20 5.88 11.42
CA LYS A 180 16.44 7.15 11.48
C LYS A 180 16.75 8.07 10.29
N SER A 181 18.02 8.22 9.95
CA SER A 181 18.45 9.04 8.81
C SER A 181 17.95 8.49 7.48
N SER A 182 17.96 7.16 7.31
CA SER A 182 17.39 6.51 6.13
C SER A 182 15.87 6.68 6.06
N LEU A 183 15.19 6.70 7.22
CA LEU A 183 13.74 6.94 7.26
C LEU A 183 13.38 8.36 6.84
N THR A 184 14.26 9.33 7.03
CA THR A 184 14.05 10.73 6.62
C THR A 184 14.60 11.03 5.22
N GLY A 185 15.65 10.32 4.78
CA GLY A 185 16.32 10.53 3.50
C GLY A 185 15.68 9.78 2.33
N ALA A 186 15.24 8.54 2.55
CA ALA A 186 14.67 7.68 1.52
C ALA A 186 13.12 7.55 1.55
N PRO A 187 12.33 8.55 1.91
CA PRO A 187 10.87 8.44 1.84
C PRO A 187 10.44 8.48 0.38
N SER A 188 10.66 7.39 -0.30
CA SER A 188 10.37 7.19 -1.72
C SER A 188 8.95 7.53 -2.16
N ARG A 189 8.06 7.72 -1.20
CA ARG A 189 6.66 8.03 -1.43
C ARG A 189 6.25 9.41 -0.98
N CYS A 190 7.15 10.16 -0.35
CA CYS A 190 6.88 11.56 0.02
C CYS A 190 7.04 12.55 -1.13
N ARG A 191 7.62 12.15 -2.27
CA ARG A 191 7.76 13.02 -3.46
C ARG A 191 6.41 13.56 -3.99
N ALA A 192 5.32 12.90 -3.68
CA ALA A 192 3.97 13.36 -4.05
C ALA A 192 3.32 14.32 -3.04
N LEU A 193 4.04 14.72 -1.98
CA LEU A 193 3.47 15.50 -0.87
C LEU A 193 4.08 16.90 -0.67
N PHE A 194 5.10 17.27 -1.47
CA PHE A 194 5.67 18.63 -1.48
C PHE A 194 5.37 19.37 -2.75
#